data_172be6aa9c93a81445fac27d6d21dc30
#
_entry.id   172be6aa9c93a81445fac27d6d21dc30
#
_cell.length_a   1.000
_cell.length_b   1.000
_cell.length_c   1.000
_cell.angle_alpha   90.00
_cell.angle_beta   90.00
_cell.angle_gamma   90.00
#
_symmetry.space_group_name_H-M   'P 1'
#
loop_
_entity.id
_entity.type
_entity.pdbx_description
1 polymer ?
#
loop_
_entity_poly.entity_id
_entity_poly.type
_entity_poly.pdbx_seq_one_letter_code
_entity_poly.pdbx_strand_id
1 'polypeptide(L)'
;MLMKWSRPDVCSGWVLALLLGTQSLVLFAGCATRSFAGRPSIEFSVIPIAQEGGPDKQSPISGHVTGARPGQRIVLFAKSGIWWVQPTVDEPFTAIKPDSSWTGSTHFGTEYAALLVQPGYRPPPTLEVLPPEGGDVIAVKTVQGKNWEATTTTLQFSGYEWHVRNVGSNRGGRENNYDSSNAWTDDNGFLHLRIANDGGRWSCAEVKLLRSLGYGLYRFVVRDVSQLEPAAVLSLFTWDDSDAGQNHREMNIELARWGDVTSKNAQYVVQPYYVPANVVRFDVPAGVLTHSFRWEPGRVAFKTVRGTAADGPGLVAGHVFTSGVPEPGGETIHLDLFIFGNAKEPLQKDVEVVIEKFEYLP
;
A
#
# COMPACT_ATOMS: atom_id res chain seq x y z
N MET A 1 32.95 20.55 -55.37
CA MET A 1 32.89 19.79 -56.60
C MET A 1 31.46 19.39 -56.75
N LEU A 2 30.60 20.26 -57.30
CA LEU A 2 30.21 20.50 -58.70
C LEU A 2 29.83 19.20 -59.40
N MET A 3 28.57 19.00 -59.71
CA MET A 3 27.80 19.22 -60.94
C MET A 3 26.46 18.52 -60.78
N LYS A 4 25.28 19.15 -60.84
CA LYS A 4 24.53 19.89 -61.89
C LYS A 4 24.24 19.08 -63.16
N TRP A 5 22.95 19.27 -63.59
CA TRP A 5 22.30 19.18 -64.89
C TRP A 5 21.31 18.02 -65.05
N SER A 6 20.12 18.09 -65.70
CA SER A 6 19.25 19.21 -66.18
C SER A 6 17.98 18.55 -66.75
N ARG A 7 16.87 19.30 -66.81
CA ARG A 7 15.67 19.03 -67.64
C ARG A 7 15.97 19.30 -69.11
N PRO A 8 15.18 18.86 -70.08
CA PRO A 8 14.10 19.71 -70.66
C PRO A 8 12.82 18.96 -71.09
N ASP A 9 11.66 19.54 -70.98
CA ASP A 9 10.91 20.47 -71.91
C ASP A 9 10.10 19.82 -73.05
N VAL A 10 8.79 20.03 -72.94
CA VAL A 10 7.81 20.57 -73.97
C VAL A 10 7.54 19.76 -75.22
N CYS A 11 6.24 19.44 -75.47
CA CYS A 11 5.52 19.96 -76.63
C CYS A 11 4.00 19.72 -76.56
N SER A 12 3.32 20.76 -76.98
CA SER A 12 1.89 21.00 -77.13
C SER A 12 1.24 20.16 -78.20
N GLY A 13 -0.08 19.95 -78.11
CA GLY A 13 -0.90 19.52 -79.24
C GLY A 13 -2.40 19.58 -78.89
N TRP A 14 -3.05 20.61 -79.34
CA TRP A 14 -4.54 20.79 -79.32
C TRP A 14 -5.19 19.96 -80.39
N VAL A 15 -6.26 19.20 -80.07
CA VAL A 15 -7.31 18.88 -81.00
C VAL A 15 -8.67 18.86 -80.29
N LEU A 16 -9.58 19.65 -80.79
CA LEU A 16 -10.99 19.87 -80.45
C LEU A 16 -11.84 18.77 -81.11
N ALA A 17 -12.73 18.05 -80.45
CA ALA A 17 -13.97 17.54 -81.11
C ALA A 17 -14.99 17.01 -80.09
N LEU A 18 -16.09 17.67 -80.00
CA LEU A 18 -17.52 17.32 -79.97
C LEU A 18 -17.99 16.15 -78.99
N LEU A 19 -18.81 16.63 -78.04
CA LEU A 19 -20.10 16.15 -77.50
C LEU A 19 -20.66 14.81 -77.98
N LEU A 20 -20.90 13.91 -77.02
CA LEU A 20 -22.12 13.11 -76.91
C LEU A 20 -22.28 12.65 -75.43
N GLY A 21 -23.41 12.99 -74.82
CA GLY A 21 -23.70 12.72 -73.41
C GLY A 21 -24.03 11.27 -73.18
N THR A 22 -23.42 10.75 -72.12
CA THR A 22 -23.93 9.57 -71.38
C THR A 22 -23.77 9.84 -69.90
N GLN A 23 -24.87 9.88 -69.17
CA GLN A 23 -24.89 9.96 -67.73
C GLN A 23 -24.27 8.69 -67.19
N SER A 24 -23.04 8.78 -66.73
CA SER A 24 -22.42 7.70 -65.93
C SER A 24 -22.69 7.96 -64.44
N LEU A 25 -23.50 7.09 -63.88
CA LEU A 25 -23.76 7.00 -62.44
C LEU A 25 -22.46 6.64 -61.76
N VAL A 26 -21.82 7.61 -61.12
CA VAL A 26 -20.63 7.37 -60.30
C VAL A 26 -21.09 6.79 -58.95
N LEU A 27 -21.04 5.47 -58.84
CA LEU A 27 -21.10 4.80 -57.53
C LEU A 27 -19.84 5.17 -56.74
N PHE A 28 -19.99 6.07 -55.77
CA PHE A 28 -18.98 6.23 -54.71
C PHE A 28 -18.96 4.96 -53.89
N ALA A 29 -18.07 4.04 -54.20
CA ALA A 29 -17.65 3.01 -53.28
C ALA A 29 -16.89 3.71 -52.15
N GLY A 30 -17.59 4.06 -51.08
CA GLY A 30 -16.98 4.49 -49.87
C GLY A 30 -16.06 3.35 -49.33
N CYS A 31 -14.77 3.51 -49.51
CA CYS A 31 -13.82 2.73 -48.75
C CYS A 31 -14.06 3.07 -47.28
N ALA A 32 -14.86 2.24 -46.60
CA ALA A 32 -14.83 2.19 -45.13
C ALA A 32 -13.43 1.77 -44.75
N THR A 33 -12.62 2.72 -44.33
CA THR A 33 -11.38 2.45 -43.64
C THR A 33 -11.73 1.60 -42.42
N ARG A 34 -11.54 0.28 -42.52
CA ARG A 34 -11.53 -0.57 -41.36
C ARG A 34 -10.38 -0.05 -40.46
N SER A 35 -10.77 0.76 -39.48
CA SER A 35 -9.90 1.05 -38.35
C SER A 35 -9.46 -0.31 -37.83
N PHE A 36 -8.19 -0.63 -37.94
CA PHE A 36 -7.59 -1.75 -37.21
C PHE A 36 -7.71 -1.39 -35.73
N ALA A 37 -8.83 -1.77 -35.12
CA ALA A 37 -8.93 -1.72 -33.67
C ALA A 37 -7.80 -2.60 -33.14
N GLY A 38 -6.84 -1.98 -32.45
CA GLY A 38 -5.76 -2.71 -31.81
C GLY A 38 -6.33 -3.82 -30.92
N ARG A 39 -5.54 -4.86 -30.68
CA ARG A 39 -5.93 -5.94 -29.77
C ARG A 39 -6.32 -5.34 -28.42
N PRO A 40 -7.44 -5.72 -27.80
CA PRO A 40 -7.82 -5.24 -26.48
C PRO A 40 -6.70 -5.45 -25.46
N SER A 41 -6.43 -4.45 -24.62
CA SER A 41 -5.39 -4.51 -23.60
C SER A 41 -5.88 -3.89 -22.30
N ILE A 42 -5.28 -4.37 -21.20
CA ILE A 42 -5.58 -3.93 -19.83
C ILE A 42 -4.31 -3.33 -19.23
N GLU A 43 -4.46 -2.21 -18.54
CA GLU A 43 -3.40 -1.57 -17.76
C GLU A 43 -3.90 -1.33 -16.33
N PHE A 44 -3.01 -1.51 -15.35
CA PHE A 44 -3.29 -1.18 -13.96
C PHE A 44 -2.81 0.24 -13.65
N SER A 45 -3.64 1.02 -12.97
CA SER A 45 -3.31 2.37 -12.46
C SER A 45 -3.05 2.36 -10.96
N VAL A 46 -3.85 1.60 -10.21
CA VAL A 46 -3.67 1.38 -8.77
C VAL A 46 -3.47 -0.10 -8.54
N ILE A 47 -2.36 -0.47 -7.93
CA ILE A 47 -1.97 -1.83 -7.60
C ILE A 47 -1.79 -1.90 -6.09
N PRO A 48 -2.47 -2.80 -5.37
CA PRO A 48 -2.24 -3.00 -3.95
C PRO A 48 -0.84 -3.53 -3.64
N ILE A 49 -0.44 -3.48 -2.37
CA ILE A 49 0.82 -4.08 -1.92
C ILE A 49 0.79 -5.60 -2.10
N ALA A 50 1.98 -6.18 -2.27
CA ALA A 50 2.18 -7.63 -2.20
C ALA A 50 2.11 -8.06 -0.74
N GLN A 51 1.05 -8.78 -0.39
CA GLN A 51 0.86 -9.33 0.95
C GLN A 51 0.00 -10.58 0.83
N GLU A 52 0.27 -11.61 1.61
CA GLU A 52 -0.67 -12.72 1.72
C GLU A 52 -1.98 -12.23 2.29
N GLY A 53 -3.08 -12.56 1.59
CA GLY A 53 -4.40 -12.06 1.88
C GLY A 53 -5.09 -12.79 3.03
N GLY A 54 -6.16 -12.18 3.50
CA GLY A 54 -7.14 -12.77 4.41
C GLY A 54 -8.52 -12.17 4.12
N PRO A 55 -9.61 -12.77 4.62
CA PRO A 55 -10.98 -12.39 4.26
C PRO A 55 -11.35 -10.95 4.67
N ASP A 56 -10.64 -10.38 5.65
CA ASP A 56 -11.01 -9.11 6.26
C ASP A 56 -10.24 -7.89 5.70
N LYS A 57 -9.30 -8.13 4.76
CA LYS A 57 -8.42 -7.06 4.26
C LYS A 57 -8.62 -6.84 2.78
N GLN A 58 -9.24 -5.72 2.43
CA GLN A 58 -9.42 -5.28 1.05
C GLN A 58 -8.69 -3.97 0.77
N SER A 59 -8.28 -3.78 -0.49
CA SER A 59 -7.63 -2.58 -0.98
C SER A 59 -8.20 -2.17 -2.33
N PRO A 60 -8.24 -0.87 -2.66
CA PRO A 60 -8.65 -0.43 -3.97
C PRO A 60 -7.66 -0.91 -5.05
N ILE A 61 -8.22 -1.32 -6.18
CA ILE A 61 -7.49 -1.70 -7.38
C ILE A 61 -8.17 -1.05 -8.58
N SER A 62 -7.40 -0.50 -9.50
CA SER A 62 -7.98 0.18 -10.66
C SER A 62 -7.08 0.13 -11.88
N GLY A 63 -7.65 0.47 -13.03
CA GLY A 63 -6.91 0.50 -14.27
C GLY A 63 -7.71 1.07 -15.43
N HIS A 64 -7.18 0.83 -16.61
CA HIS A 64 -7.76 1.24 -17.89
C HIS A 64 -7.83 0.05 -18.85
N VAL A 65 -8.79 0.04 -19.74
CA VAL A 65 -8.90 -0.99 -20.76
C VAL A 65 -9.05 -0.34 -22.12
N THR A 66 -8.24 -0.73 -23.09
CA THR A 66 -8.31 -0.26 -24.47
C THR A 66 -9.01 -1.30 -25.35
N GLY A 67 -9.89 -0.86 -26.23
CA GLY A 67 -10.55 -1.72 -27.22
C GLY A 67 -11.66 -2.63 -26.65
N ALA A 68 -12.13 -2.37 -25.42
CA ALA A 68 -13.29 -3.07 -24.88
C ALA A 68 -14.57 -2.77 -25.69
N ARG A 69 -15.46 -3.78 -25.76
CA ARG A 69 -16.76 -3.66 -26.44
C ARG A 69 -17.89 -3.53 -25.42
N PRO A 70 -19.04 -2.93 -25.80
CA PRO A 70 -20.19 -2.84 -24.91
C PRO A 70 -20.59 -4.20 -24.33
N GLY A 71 -20.87 -4.24 -23.04
CA GLY A 71 -21.25 -5.44 -22.30
C GLY A 71 -20.09 -6.29 -21.77
N GLN A 72 -18.86 -6.05 -22.21
CA GLN A 72 -17.68 -6.68 -21.60
C GLN A 72 -17.39 -6.09 -20.22
N ARG A 73 -16.78 -6.88 -19.34
CA ARG A 73 -16.51 -6.54 -17.94
C ARG A 73 -15.12 -6.99 -17.54
N ILE A 74 -14.61 -6.44 -16.46
CA ILE A 74 -13.38 -6.91 -15.82
C ILE A 74 -13.74 -7.94 -14.74
N VAL A 75 -12.98 -9.03 -14.70
CA VAL A 75 -12.93 -9.97 -13.57
C VAL A 75 -11.54 -9.85 -12.96
N LEU A 76 -11.49 -9.64 -11.65
CA LEU A 76 -10.26 -9.53 -10.90
C LEU A 76 -9.95 -10.84 -10.17
N PHE A 77 -8.67 -11.15 -10.06
CA PHE A 77 -8.14 -12.23 -9.22
C PHE A 77 -6.96 -11.71 -8.39
N ALA A 78 -6.87 -12.18 -7.16
CA ALA A 78 -5.72 -11.99 -6.28
C ALA A 78 -5.11 -13.36 -5.95
N LYS A 79 -3.77 -13.46 -5.93
CA LYS A 79 -3.06 -14.70 -5.66
C LYS A 79 -2.62 -14.76 -4.20
N SER A 80 -3.14 -15.73 -3.47
CA SER A 80 -2.68 -16.10 -2.13
C SER A 80 -2.61 -17.63 -2.09
N GLY A 81 -1.43 -18.16 -2.37
CA GLY A 81 -1.21 -19.54 -2.74
C GLY A 81 -1.73 -19.84 -4.15
N ILE A 82 -3.05 -19.79 -4.36
CA ILE A 82 -3.76 -19.91 -5.65
C ILE A 82 -4.45 -18.57 -5.98
N TRP A 83 -5.06 -18.48 -7.16
CA TRP A 83 -5.85 -17.31 -7.57
C TRP A 83 -7.27 -17.37 -7.02
N TRP A 84 -7.71 -16.29 -6.38
CA TRP A 84 -9.04 -16.10 -5.80
C TRP A 84 -9.78 -15.00 -6.53
N VAL A 85 -11.04 -15.25 -6.93
CA VAL A 85 -11.88 -14.23 -7.59
C VAL A 85 -12.16 -13.05 -6.64
N GLN A 86 -12.23 -11.83 -7.18
CA GLN A 86 -12.36 -10.59 -6.44
C GLN A 86 -13.53 -9.72 -6.91
N PRO A 87 -14.11 -8.91 -6.03
CA PRO A 87 -13.90 -8.85 -4.58
C PRO A 87 -14.51 -10.05 -3.85
N THR A 88 -15.58 -10.64 -4.41
CA THR A 88 -16.28 -11.81 -3.84
C THR A 88 -16.78 -12.74 -4.93
N VAL A 89 -17.15 -13.96 -4.56
CA VAL A 89 -17.75 -14.95 -5.47
C VAL A 89 -19.11 -14.48 -5.97
N ASP A 90 -19.87 -13.78 -5.14
CA ASP A 90 -21.23 -13.32 -5.45
C ASP A 90 -21.21 -12.08 -6.37
N GLU A 91 -20.19 -11.24 -6.26
CA GLU A 91 -20.02 -10.02 -7.06
C GLU A 91 -18.65 -10.00 -7.77
N PRO A 92 -18.39 -10.94 -8.71
CA PRO A 92 -17.07 -11.13 -9.29
C PRO A 92 -16.73 -10.14 -10.43
N PHE A 93 -17.64 -9.22 -10.77
CA PHE A 93 -17.49 -8.37 -11.95
C PHE A 93 -17.29 -6.91 -11.61
N THR A 94 -16.26 -6.32 -12.21
CA THR A 94 -16.00 -4.87 -12.18
C THR A 94 -16.43 -4.24 -13.49
N ALA A 95 -17.25 -3.18 -13.41
CA ALA A 95 -17.75 -2.46 -14.58
C ALA A 95 -16.66 -1.58 -15.22
N ILE A 96 -16.67 -1.52 -16.54
CA ILE A 96 -15.86 -0.58 -17.31
C ILE A 96 -16.68 0.73 -17.50
N LYS A 97 -16.12 1.85 -17.10
CA LYS A 97 -16.74 3.17 -17.21
C LYS A 97 -16.65 3.71 -18.65
N PRO A 98 -17.43 4.74 -19.02
CA PRO A 98 -17.41 5.33 -20.37
C PRO A 98 -16.04 5.88 -20.81
N ASP A 99 -15.21 6.29 -19.86
CA ASP A 99 -13.82 6.74 -20.08
C ASP A 99 -12.82 5.59 -20.22
N SER A 100 -13.32 4.34 -20.29
CA SER A 100 -12.53 3.11 -20.33
C SER A 100 -11.78 2.79 -19.04
N SER A 101 -11.97 3.54 -17.97
CA SER A 101 -11.42 3.21 -16.65
C SER A 101 -12.28 2.14 -15.95
N TRP A 102 -11.66 1.44 -15.01
CA TRP A 102 -12.34 0.54 -14.10
C TRP A 102 -11.78 0.68 -12.69
N THR A 103 -12.62 0.49 -11.69
CA THR A 103 -12.23 0.57 -10.27
C THR A 103 -12.97 -0.52 -9.53
N GLY A 104 -12.25 -1.29 -8.76
CA GLY A 104 -12.77 -2.37 -7.92
C GLY A 104 -12.08 -2.39 -6.57
N SER A 105 -12.44 -3.38 -5.78
CA SER A 105 -11.83 -3.75 -4.51
C SER A 105 -11.28 -5.17 -4.64
N THR A 106 -10.19 -5.46 -3.95
CA THR A 106 -9.57 -6.78 -3.92
C THR A 106 -9.02 -7.08 -2.54
N HIS A 107 -9.10 -8.33 -2.12
CA HIS A 107 -8.31 -8.79 -0.99
C HIS A 107 -6.82 -8.74 -1.35
N PHE A 108 -5.95 -8.70 -0.35
CA PHE A 108 -4.51 -8.72 -0.60
C PHE A 108 -4.07 -10.04 -1.22
N GLY A 109 -3.03 -9.96 -2.03
CA GLY A 109 -2.37 -11.07 -2.69
C GLY A 109 -0.95 -10.68 -3.07
N THR A 110 -0.12 -11.65 -3.40
CA THR A 110 1.23 -11.42 -3.91
C THR A 110 1.23 -10.95 -5.35
N GLU A 111 0.22 -11.37 -6.12
CA GLU A 111 -0.01 -11.01 -7.52
C GLU A 111 -1.48 -10.67 -7.75
N TYR A 112 -1.76 -9.84 -8.74
CA TYR A 112 -3.11 -9.47 -9.16
C TYR A 112 -3.30 -9.72 -10.64
N ALA A 113 -4.49 -10.14 -11.03
CA ALA A 113 -4.85 -10.31 -12.42
C ALA A 113 -6.18 -9.61 -12.74
N ALA A 114 -6.26 -9.02 -13.93
CA ALA A 114 -7.47 -8.50 -14.51
C ALA A 114 -7.72 -9.22 -15.84
N LEU A 115 -8.93 -9.74 -16.02
CA LEU A 115 -9.40 -10.42 -17.22
C LEU A 115 -10.50 -9.55 -17.85
N LEU A 116 -10.35 -9.18 -19.11
CA LEU A 116 -11.45 -8.64 -19.91
C LEU A 116 -12.26 -9.82 -20.46
N VAL A 117 -13.54 -9.88 -20.13
CA VAL A 117 -14.37 -11.06 -20.43
C VAL A 117 -15.67 -10.69 -21.16
N GLN A 118 -16.21 -11.68 -21.91
CA GLN A 118 -17.51 -11.59 -22.53
C GLN A 118 -18.63 -11.61 -21.47
N PRO A 119 -19.84 -11.10 -21.81
CA PRO A 119 -20.98 -11.06 -20.88
C PRO A 119 -21.40 -12.45 -20.34
N GLY A 120 -21.13 -13.49 -21.10
CA GLY A 120 -21.47 -14.88 -20.75
C GLY A 120 -20.48 -15.59 -19.83
N TYR A 121 -19.31 -14.99 -19.59
CA TYR A 121 -18.27 -15.61 -18.76
C TYR A 121 -18.75 -15.84 -17.32
N ARG A 122 -18.33 -16.97 -16.76
CA ARG A 122 -18.61 -17.35 -15.38
C ARG A 122 -17.28 -17.63 -14.68
N PRO A 123 -16.74 -16.69 -13.88
CA PRO A 123 -15.50 -16.90 -13.18
C PRO A 123 -15.68 -17.96 -12.08
N PRO A 124 -14.77 -18.94 -11.98
CA PRO A 124 -14.75 -19.85 -10.84
C PRO A 124 -14.29 -19.12 -9.58
N PRO A 125 -14.64 -19.60 -8.39
CA PRO A 125 -14.19 -19.01 -7.12
C PRO A 125 -12.66 -18.97 -6.99
N THR A 126 -11.99 -20.02 -7.47
CA THR A 126 -10.53 -20.19 -7.41
C THR A 126 -9.98 -20.79 -8.69
N LEU A 127 -8.69 -20.53 -8.93
CA LEU A 127 -7.93 -21.07 -10.06
C LEU A 127 -6.49 -21.38 -9.60
N GLU A 128 -5.96 -22.52 -9.99
CA GLU A 128 -4.52 -22.79 -9.88
C GLU A 128 -3.73 -22.02 -10.93
N VAL A 129 -4.28 -21.91 -12.13
CA VAL A 129 -3.68 -21.21 -13.27
C VAL A 129 -4.75 -20.35 -13.94
N LEU A 130 -4.40 -19.12 -14.29
CA LEU A 130 -5.31 -18.21 -15.00
C LEU A 130 -5.64 -18.77 -16.40
N PRO A 131 -6.87 -18.57 -16.90
CA PRO A 131 -7.23 -19.01 -18.23
C PRO A 131 -6.44 -18.24 -19.29
N PRO A 132 -6.04 -18.88 -20.39
CA PRO A 132 -5.43 -18.20 -21.52
C PRO A 132 -6.45 -17.30 -22.22
N GLU A 133 -5.94 -16.32 -22.96
CA GLU A 133 -6.77 -15.53 -23.87
C GLU A 133 -7.37 -16.42 -24.96
N GLY A 134 -8.66 -16.26 -25.21
CA GLY A 134 -9.46 -17.00 -26.18
C GLY A 134 -10.88 -17.24 -25.69
N GLY A 135 -11.82 -17.47 -26.62
CA GLY A 135 -13.22 -17.68 -26.28
C GLY A 135 -13.83 -16.50 -25.51
N ASP A 136 -14.28 -16.75 -24.29
CA ASP A 136 -14.88 -15.72 -23.43
C ASP A 136 -13.85 -14.82 -22.73
N VAL A 137 -12.58 -15.16 -22.72
CA VAL A 137 -11.49 -14.35 -22.13
C VAL A 137 -10.77 -13.59 -23.24
N ILE A 138 -11.01 -12.29 -23.32
CA ILE A 138 -10.55 -11.43 -24.41
C ILE A 138 -9.12 -10.94 -24.22
N ALA A 139 -8.78 -10.57 -22.98
CA ALA A 139 -7.44 -10.16 -22.60
C ALA A 139 -7.17 -10.53 -21.16
N VAL A 140 -5.91 -10.81 -20.84
CA VAL A 140 -5.43 -11.11 -19.50
C VAL A 140 -4.23 -10.22 -19.20
N LYS A 141 -4.22 -9.60 -18.05
CA LYS A 141 -3.07 -8.85 -17.55
C LYS A 141 -2.81 -9.26 -16.11
N THR A 142 -1.57 -9.62 -15.82
CA THR A 142 -1.07 -9.87 -14.46
C THR A 142 -0.11 -8.79 -14.04
N VAL A 143 -0.02 -8.55 -12.75
CA VAL A 143 0.91 -7.62 -12.14
C VAL A 143 1.29 -8.12 -10.74
N GLN A 144 2.55 -7.97 -10.39
CA GLN A 144 2.99 -8.18 -9.02
C GLN A 144 2.37 -7.11 -8.11
N GLY A 145 1.97 -7.49 -6.91
CA GLY A 145 1.64 -6.53 -5.88
C GLY A 145 2.81 -5.58 -5.64
N LYS A 146 2.51 -4.32 -5.30
CA LYS A 146 3.57 -3.36 -4.99
C LYS A 146 4.39 -3.86 -3.81
N ASN A 147 5.68 -4.01 -4.01
CA ASN A 147 6.59 -4.14 -2.89
C ASN A 147 6.79 -2.73 -2.33
N TRP A 148 6.35 -2.49 -1.08
CA TRP A 148 6.57 -1.19 -0.47
C TRP A 148 8.06 -0.91 -0.20
N GLU A 149 8.90 -1.95 -0.15
CA GLU A 149 10.36 -1.83 -0.14
C GLU A 149 10.92 -1.24 -1.45
N ALA A 150 10.18 -1.36 -2.56
CA ALA A 150 10.56 -0.76 -3.82
C ALA A 150 10.27 0.75 -3.91
N THR A 151 9.66 1.36 -2.89
CA THR A 151 9.64 2.82 -2.77
C THR A 151 11.07 3.28 -2.49
N THR A 152 11.64 4.05 -3.39
CA THR A 152 13.03 4.53 -3.33
C THR A 152 13.27 5.59 -2.26
N THR A 153 12.25 5.93 -1.48
CA THR A 153 12.36 6.95 -0.43
C THR A 153 12.94 6.33 0.82
N THR A 154 14.15 6.74 1.16
CA THR A 154 14.83 6.39 2.41
C THR A 154 15.18 7.64 3.19
N LEU A 155 15.41 7.49 4.48
CA LEU A 155 15.96 8.53 5.34
C LEU A 155 17.02 7.93 6.29
N GLN A 156 17.89 8.79 6.79
CA GLN A 156 18.90 8.41 7.80
C GLN A 156 18.42 8.86 9.17
N PHE A 157 18.30 7.90 10.12
CA PHE A 157 17.92 8.20 11.49
C PHE A 157 18.67 7.29 12.47
N SER A 158 19.27 7.87 13.49
CA SER A 158 20.01 7.17 14.55
C SER A 158 21.10 6.20 14.04
N GLY A 159 21.76 6.55 12.91
CA GLY A 159 22.81 5.73 12.31
C GLY A 159 22.32 4.54 11.48
N TYR A 160 21.03 4.46 11.21
CA TYR A 160 20.41 3.45 10.36
C TYR A 160 19.73 4.11 9.15
N GLU A 161 19.66 3.35 8.04
CA GLU A 161 18.83 3.67 6.90
C GLU A 161 17.43 3.07 7.10
N TRP A 162 16.41 3.89 6.91
CA TRP A 162 15.00 3.55 7.06
C TRP A 162 14.27 3.74 5.74
N HIS A 163 13.48 2.76 5.35
CA HIS A 163 12.52 2.93 4.27
C HIS A 163 11.28 3.69 4.75
N VAL A 164 10.84 4.65 3.95
CA VAL A 164 9.63 5.44 4.19
C VAL A 164 8.48 4.86 3.37
N ARG A 165 7.37 4.51 4.04
CA ARG A 165 6.18 3.98 3.38
C ARG A 165 5.49 5.07 2.54
N ASN A 166 5.10 4.68 1.32
CA ASN A 166 4.34 5.53 0.39
C ASN A 166 3.20 4.77 -0.29
N VAL A 167 2.61 3.79 0.40
CA VAL A 167 1.47 2.98 -0.09
C VAL A 167 0.50 2.77 1.05
N GLY A 168 -0.81 2.67 0.72
CA GLY A 168 -1.86 2.38 1.69
C GLY A 168 -1.63 1.07 2.43
N SER A 169 -2.11 1.00 3.66
CA SER A 169 -2.07 -0.20 4.49
C SER A 169 -3.21 -0.22 5.48
N ASN A 170 -3.77 -1.38 5.75
CA ASN A 170 -4.74 -1.54 6.82
C ASN A 170 -4.01 -1.56 8.16
N ARG A 171 -4.29 -0.57 9.00
CA ARG A 171 -3.80 -0.46 10.38
C ARG A 171 -4.95 -0.02 11.29
N GLY A 172 -4.99 -0.54 12.49
CA GLY A 172 -5.99 -0.13 13.49
C GLY A 172 -7.44 -0.25 13.04
N GLY A 173 -7.75 -1.21 12.17
CA GLY A 173 -9.11 -1.49 11.68
C GLY A 173 -9.60 -0.56 10.57
N ARG A 174 -8.70 0.16 9.88
CA ARG A 174 -9.05 0.96 8.69
C ARG A 174 -7.91 0.95 7.66
N GLU A 175 -8.26 1.25 6.41
CA GLU A 175 -7.29 1.59 5.38
C GLU A 175 -6.72 2.98 5.69
N ASN A 176 -5.42 3.04 5.97
CA ASN A 176 -4.67 4.28 6.12
C ASN A 176 -3.87 4.56 4.84
N ASN A 177 -3.91 5.79 4.34
CA ASN A 177 -3.00 6.23 3.29
C ASN A 177 -1.68 6.65 3.95
N TYR A 178 -0.57 6.37 3.31
CA TYR A 178 0.76 6.81 3.73
C TYR A 178 1.37 7.68 2.65
N ASP A 179 2.06 8.74 3.08
CA ASP A 179 2.78 9.66 2.20
C ASP A 179 4.20 9.82 2.71
N SER A 180 5.18 9.62 1.84
CA SER A 180 6.59 9.70 2.23
C SER A 180 7.02 11.10 2.69
N SER A 181 6.30 12.15 2.32
CA SER A 181 6.53 13.51 2.81
C SER A 181 6.17 13.72 4.29
N ASN A 182 5.46 12.76 4.88
CA ASN A 182 5.07 12.78 6.29
C ASN A 182 6.14 12.19 7.24
N ALA A 183 7.29 11.75 6.71
CA ALA A 183 8.41 11.29 7.53
C ALA A 183 9.70 11.95 7.07
N TRP A 184 10.41 12.60 7.99
CA TRP A 184 11.69 13.28 7.71
C TRP A 184 12.57 13.33 8.95
N THR A 185 13.86 13.64 8.78
CA THR A 185 14.76 13.99 9.88
C THR A 185 15.07 15.47 9.86
N ASP A 186 15.10 16.10 11.04
CA ASP A 186 15.47 17.51 11.21
C ASP A 186 17.00 17.70 11.30
N ASP A 187 17.43 18.96 11.44
CA ASP A 187 18.84 19.33 11.57
C ASP A 187 19.52 18.77 12.84
N ASN A 188 18.75 18.35 13.83
CA ASN A 188 19.25 17.67 15.03
C ASN A 188 19.36 16.15 14.83
N GLY A 189 18.92 15.65 13.67
CA GLY A 189 18.85 14.23 13.37
C GLY A 189 17.68 13.51 14.03
N PHE A 190 16.64 14.23 14.49
CA PHE A 190 15.44 13.64 15.08
C PHE A 190 14.44 13.25 13.98
N LEU A 191 13.80 12.11 14.15
CA LEU A 191 12.78 11.64 13.24
C LEU A 191 11.42 12.28 13.57
N HIS A 192 10.81 12.88 12.57
CA HIS A 192 9.45 13.39 12.62
C HIS A 192 8.53 12.45 11.84
N LEU A 193 7.41 12.08 12.44
CA LEU A 193 6.29 11.38 11.82
C LEU A 193 5.06 12.27 11.93
N ARG A 194 4.32 12.42 10.82
CA ARG A 194 3.13 13.29 10.78
C ARG A 194 1.91 12.56 10.21
N ILE A 195 0.75 12.86 10.78
CA ILE A 195 -0.55 12.64 10.12
C ILE A 195 -1.00 14.00 9.61
N ALA A 196 -1.22 14.13 8.31
CA ALA A 196 -1.62 15.38 7.68
C ALA A 196 -2.93 15.24 6.92
N ASN A 197 -3.70 16.35 6.86
CA ASN A 197 -4.91 16.45 6.06
C ASN A 197 -4.66 17.38 4.86
N ASP A 198 -4.76 16.83 3.67
CA ASP A 198 -4.74 17.61 2.45
C ASP A 198 -6.10 17.51 1.74
N GLY A 199 -6.85 18.61 1.76
CA GLY A 199 -8.15 18.72 1.10
C GLY A 199 -9.20 17.70 1.55
N GLY A 200 -9.16 17.26 2.82
CA GLY A 200 -10.06 16.25 3.38
C GLY A 200 -9.53 14.81 3.29
N ARG A 201 -8.36 14.62 2.72
CA ARG A 201 -7.69 13.32 2.65
C ARG A 201 -6.57 13.24 3.69
N TRP A 202 -6.75 12.35 4.64
CA TRP A 202 -5.73 12.05 5.64
C TRP A 202 -4.63 11.14 5.08
N SER A 203 -3.38 11.45 5.42
CA SER A 203 -2.22 10.59 5.16
C SER A 203 -1.36 10.46 6.42
N CYS A 204 -0.78 9.31 6.61
CA CYS A 204 -0.02 8.84 7.75
C CYS A 204 1.48 8.73 7.42
N ALA A 205 2.29 8.35 8.40
CA ALA A 205 3.71 8.13 8.24
C ALA A 205 4.13 6.80 8.85
N GLU A 206 4.92 6.01 8.11
CA GLU A 206 5.59 4.83 8.63
C GLU A 206 7.01 4.72 8.06
N VAL A 207 7.96 4.40 8.92
CA VAL A 207 9.32 4.03 8.50
C VAL A 207 9.68 2.66 9.04
N LYS A 208 10.47 1.88 8.29
CA LYS A 208 10.98 0.58 8.75
C LYS A 208 12.46 0.40 8.48
N LEU A 209 13.12 -0.39 9.32
CA LEU A 209 14.45 -0.91 9.01
C LEU A 209 14.39 -1.92 7.86
N LEU A 210 15.51 -2.08 7.14
CA LEU A 210 15.63 -3.00 6.02
C LEU A 210 16.08 -4.41 6.43
N ARG A 211 16.44 -4.61 7.68
CA ARG A 211 16.96 -5.88 8.18
C ARG A 211 16.45 -6.17 9.58
N SER A 212 16.28 -7.44 9.88
CA SER A 212 16.12 -7.92 11.25
C SER A 212 17.37 -7.63 12.09
N LEU A 213 17.15 -7.30 13.35
CA LEU A 213 18.21 -7.14 14.36
C LEU A 213 18.22 -8.32 15.36
N GLY A 214 17.13 -9.09 15.43
CA GLY A 214 17.01 -10.28 16.30
C GLY A 214 16.90 -9.98 17.78
N TYR A 215 17.36 -10.91 18.61
CA TYR A 215 17.39 -10.71 20.06
C TYR A 215 18.27 -9.53 20.45
N GLY A 216 17.89 -8.80 21.49
CA GLY A 216 18.61 -7.64 21.97
C GLY A 216 17.74 -6.65 22.73
N LEU A 217 18.31 -5.49 23.03
CA LEU A 217 17.63 -4.38 23.67
C LEU A 217 17.35 -3.29 22.65
N TYR A 218 16.08 -2.97 22.45
CA TYR A 218 15.57 -1.92 21.59
C TYR A 218 15.13 -0.75 22.46
N ARG A 219 15.58 0.47 22.11
CA ARG A 219 15.26 1.70 22.85
C ARG A 219 14.79 2.78 21.89
N PHE A 220 13.77 3.53 22.32
CA PHE A 220 13.16 4.63 21.59
C PHE A 220 13.03 5.82 22.55
N VAL A 221 13.65 6.94 22.24
CA VAL A 221 13.47 8.20 22.96
C VAL A 221 12.43 9.01 22.23
N VAL A 222 11.27 9.20 22.85
CA VAL A 222 10.10 9.86 22.24
C VAL A 222 9.82 11.14 22.99
N ARG A 223 9.60 12.26 22.27
CA ARG A 223 9.16 13.53 22.85
C ARG A 223 7.75 13.41 23.41
N ASP A 224 7.31 14.49 24.05
CA ASP A 224 5.99 14.56 24.67
C ASP A 224 4.87 14.24 23.68
N VAL A 225 4.13 13.19 23.96
CA VAL A 225 2.94 12.75 23.21
C VAL A 225 1.64 12.94 24.02
N SER A 226 1.68 13.71 25.11
CA SER A 226 0.52 13.96 25.97
C SER A 226 -0.64 14.64 25.24
N GLN A 227 -0.32 15.37 24.14
CA GLN A 227 -1.27 16.06 23.29
C GLN A 227 -1.68 15.26 22.04
N LEU A 228 -1.31 13.97 21.99
CA LEU A 228 -1.72 13.10 20.90
C LEU A 228 -3.26 12.98 20.86
N GLU A 229 -3.84 13.26 19.69
CA GLU A 229 -5.29 13.14 19.51
C GLU A 229 -5.75 11.70 19.75
N PRO A 230 -6.96 11.50 20.35
CA PRO A 230 -7.41 10.17 20.72
C PRO A 230 -7.40 9.13 19.60
N ALA A 231 -7.68 9.57 18.36
CA ALA A 231 -7.69 8.71 17.18
C ALA A 231 -6.28 8.43 16.61
N ALA A 232 -5.26 9.17 17.01
CA ALA A 232 -3.89 8.93 16.56
C ALA A 232 -3.22 7.83 17.39
N VAL A 233 -2.43 6.99 16.73
CA VAL A 233 -1.66 5.91 17.33
C VAL A 233 -0.21 6.02 16.89
N LEU A 234 0.72 6.16 17.82
CA LEU A 234 2.14 5.93 17.58
C LEU A 234 2.47 4.51 18.00
N SER A 235 2.97 3.72 17.07
CA SER A 235 3.35 2.32 17.26
C SER A 235 4.84 2.11 16.98
N LEU A 236 5.54 1.48 17.92
CA LEU A 236 6.97 1.15 17.87
C LEU A 236 7.06 -0.37 17.98
N PHE A 237 7.28 -1.08 16.87
CA PHE A 237 7.04 -2.52 16.85
C PHE A 237 7.97 -3.30 15.92
N THR A 238 8.00 -4.61 16.13
CA THR A 238 8.58 -5.60 15.23
C THR A 238 7.50 -6.14 14.30
N TRP A 239 7.84 -6.41 13.03
CA TRP A 239 6.91 -7.03 12.08
C TRP A 239 7.65 -7.84 11.03
N ASP A 240 7.17 -9.07 10.79
CA ASP A 240 7.63 -9.96 9.74
C ASP A 240 6.54 -10.06 8.65
N ASP A 241 6.83 -9.51 7.47
CA ASP A 241 5.89 -9.55 6.34
C ASP A 241 5.67 -10.98 5.82
N SER A 242 6.62 -11.89 6.06
CA SER A 242 6.64 -13.24 5.48
C SER A 242 6.07 -14.35 6.38
N ASP A 243 5.93 -14.11 7.68
CA ASP A 243 5.53 -15.16 8.64
C ASP A 243 4.28 -14.82 9.46
N ALA A 244 3.11 -15.15 8.90
CA ALA A 244 1.85 -15.08 9.63
C ALA A 244 1.74 -16.15 10.74
N GLY A 245 2.55 -17.22 10.70
CA GLY A 245 2.47 -18.36 11.62
C GLY A 245 2.85 -18.04 13.07
N GLN A 246 3.69 -17.00 13.27
CA GLN A 246 4.04 -16.47 14.60
C GLN A 246 3.44 -15.07 14.84
N ASN A 247 2.22 -14.82 14.35
CA ASN A 247 1.56 -13.52 14.43
C ASN A 247 2.47 -12.39 13.92
N HIS A 248 3.14 -12.61 12.80
CA HIS A 248 4.10 -11.68 12.20
C HIS A 248 5.26 -11.27 13.13
N ARG A 249 5.57 -12.05 14.16
CA ARG A 249 6.58 -11.74 15.19
C ARG A 249 6.39 -10.36 15.82
N GLU A 250 5.12 -9.91 15.93
CA GLU A 250 4.82 -8.56 16.40
C GLU A 250 4.91 -8.46 17.91
N MET A 251 5.79 -7.59 18.36
CA MET A 251 5.90 -7.09 19.73
C MET A 251 5.84 -5.57 19.67
N ASN A 252 4.96 -4.93 20.46
CA ASN A 252 4.56 -3.57 20.21
C ASN A 252 4.55 -2.73 21.50
N ILE A 253 5.02 -1.48 21.37
CA ILE A 253 4.80 -0.39 22.33
C ILE A 253 3.91 0.61 21.58
N GLU A 254 2.70 0.81 22.05
CA GLU A 254 1.78 1.80 21.48
C GLU A 254 1.53 2.94 22.45
N LEU A 255 1.55 4.16 21.91
CA LEU A 255 1.15 5.39 22.59
C LEU A 255 -0.10 5.90 21.89
N ALA A 256 -1.26 5.70 22.52
CA ALA A 256 -2.57 5.97 21.94
C ALA A 256 -3.68 5.91 22.99
N ARG A 257 -4.83 6.46 22.63
CA ARG A 257 -6.09 6.27 23.35
C ARG A 257 -7.10 5.43 22.55
N TRP A 258 -6.71 4.95 21.39
CA TRP A 258 -7.55 4.13 20.47
C TRP A 258 -8.95 4.73 20.26
N GLY A 259 -8.98 6.05 20.06
CA GLY A 259 -10.23 6.80 19.80
C GLY A 259 -11.13 7.06 20.99
N ASP A 260 -10.68 6.83 22.21
CA ASP A 260 -11.45 7.05 23.44
C ASP A 260 -10.62 7.86 24.45
N VAL A 261 -10.98 9.11 24.68
CA VAL A 261 -10.30 10.02 25.63
C VAL A 261 -10.19 9.47 27.06
N THR A 262 -11.07 8.57 27.45
CA THR A 262 -11.09 7.97 28.78
C THR A 262 -10.15 6.77 28.92
N SER A 263 -9.65 6.26 27.81
CA SER A 263 -8.70 5.14 27.81
C SER A 263 -7.35 5.54 28.39
N LYS A 264 -6.63 4.58 28.96
CA LYS A 264 -5.18 4.68 29.20
C LYS A 264 -4.49 5.01 27.90
N ASN A 265 -3.37 5.72 27.97
CA ASN A 265 -2.72 6.30 26.77
C ASN A 265 -1.46 5.54 26.31
N ALA A 266 -1.24 4.34 26.81
CA ALA A 266 -0.15 3.47 26.38
C ALA A 266 -0.44 1.99 26.62
N GLN A 267 0.20 1.12 25.81
CA GLN A 267 0.19 -0.34 26.07
C GLN A 267 1.46 -1.00 25.57
N TYR A 268 1.75 -2.17 26.18
CA TYR A 268 2.67 -3.18 25.66
C TYR A 268 1.86 -4.36 25.15
N VAL A 269 2.26 -4.90 24.01
CA VAL A 269 1.58 -6.03 23.37
C VAL A 269 2.59 -7.06 22.88
N VAL A 270 2.28 -8.33 23.07
CA VAL A 270 2.81 -9.45 22.30
C VAL A 270 1.62 -10.06 21.58
N GLN A 271 1.66 -10.14 20.26
CA GLN A 271 0.49 -10.65 19.53
C GLN A 271 0.16 -12.12 19.86
N PRO A 272 -1.14 -12.52 19.79
CA PRO A 272 -2.30 -11.73 19.35
C PRO A 272 -2.94 -10.87 20.46
N TYR A 273 -3.26 -9.63 20.14
CA TYR A 273 -3.79 -8.62 21.08
C TYR A 273 -5.16 -8.98 21.70
N TYR A 274 -5.94 -9.85 21.06
CA TYR A 274 -7.24 -10.29 21.58
C TYR A 274 -7.12 -11.30 22.74
N VAL A 275 -5.93 -11.75 23.07
CA VAL A 275 -5.64 -12.54 24.27
C VAL A 275 -5.31 -11.56 25.39
N PRO A 276 -6.15 -11.43 26.46
CA PRO A 276 -5.97 -10.40 27.48
C PRO A 276 -4.61 -10.44 28.20
N ALA A 277 -4.02 -11.62 28.35
CA ALA A 277 -2.71 -11.79 28.97
C ALA A 277 -1.55 -11.21 28.13
N ASN A 278 -1.79 -10.95 26.85
CA ASN A 278 -0.80 -10.44 25.92
C ASN A 278 -0.79 -8.90 25.84
N VAL A 279 -1.64 -8.20 26.60
CA VAL A 279 -1.78 -6.75 26.56
C VAL A 279 -1.69 -6.17 27.96
N VAL A 280 -0.81 -5.19 28.13
CA VAL A 280 -0.69 -4.43 29.38
C VAL A 280 -0.87 -2.95 29.10
N ARG A 281 -1.98 -2.36 29.56
CA ARG A 281 -2.30 -0.94 29.42
C ARG A 281 -1.90 -0.14 30.65
N PHE A 282 -1.30 1.02 30.42
CA PHE A 282 -0.84 1.92 31.46
C PHE A 282 -0.97 3.39 31.02
N ASP A 283 -0.70 4.32 31.94
CA ASP A 283 -0.66 5.74 31.60
C ASP A 283 0.75 6.25 31.56
N VAL A 284 1.10 6.98 30.51
CA VAL A 284 2.35 7.72 30.42
C VAL A 284 2.13 9.21 30.73
N PRO A 285 3.05 9.84 31.47
CA PRO A 285 3.00 11.27 31.75
C PRO A 285 3.47 12.09 30.56
N ALA A 286 3.24 13.41 30.62
CA ALA A 286 3.85 14.38 29.75
C ALA A 286 5.38 14.41 29.89
N GLY A 287 6.06 14.84 28.82
CA GLY A 287 7.51 15.00 28.73
C GLY A 287 8.20 13.90 27.92
N VAL A 288 9.53 14.01 27.81
CA VAL A 288 10.35 13.04 27.08
C VAL A 288 10.35 11.71 27.84
N LEU A 289 10.15 10.63 27.10
CA LEU A 289 10.15 9.27 27.63
C LEU A 289 11.10 8.38 26.84
N THR A 290 11.74 7.43 27.53
CA THR A 290 12.47 6.34 26.91
C THR A 290 11.65 5.07 27.05
N HIS A 291 11.21 4.55 25.92
CA HIS A 291 10.54 3.25 25.80
C HIS A 291 11.56 2.20 25.35
N SER A 292 11.45 0.98 25.88
CA SER A 292 12.35 -0.09 25.49
C SER A 292 11.70 -1.46 25.64
N PHE A 293 12.21 -2.42 24.89
CA PHE A 293 12.01 -3.83 25.18
C PHE A 293 13.33 -4.59 25.01
N ARG A 294 13.58 -5.51 25.95
CA ARG A 294 14.66 -6.49 25.85
C ARG A 294 14.06 -7.82 25.45
N TRP A 295 14.43 -8.27 24.25
CA TRP A 295 13.97 -9.51 23.67
C TRP A 295 15.03 -10.59 23.79
N GLU A 296 14.65 -11.71 24.41
CA GLU A 296 15.49 -12.88 24.72
C GLU A 296 14.71 -14.16 24.36
N PRO A 297 15.34 -15.32 24.24
CA PRO A 297 14.64 -16.57 23.98
C PRO A 297 13.49 -16.81 24.98
N GLY A 298 12.25 -16.90 24.46
CA GLY A 298 11.03 -17.12 25.25
C GLY A 298 10.66 -15.99 26.22
N ARG A 299 11.27 -14.80 26.12
CA ARG A 299 11.05 -13.70 27.04
C ARG A 299 11.19 -12.35 26.37
N VAL A 300 10.27 -11.42 26.65
CA VAL A 300 10.45 -10.00 26.35
C VAL A 300 10.11 -9.14 27.57
N ALA A 301 11.01 -8.23 27.94
CA ALA A 301 10.84 -7.30 29.04
C ALA A 301 10.67 -5.88 28.51
N PHE A 302 9.48 -5.33 28.64
CA PHE A 302 9.14 -3.95 28.31
C PHE A 302 9.41 -3.01 29.47
N LYS A 303 9.87 -1.79 29.18
CA LYS A 303 10.12 -0.74 30.18
C LYS A 303 9.89 0.65 29.57
N THR A 304 9.27 1.53 30.32
CA THR A 304 9.12 2.96 30.03
C THR A 304 9.63 3.78 31.21
N VAL A 305 10.52 4.72 30.96
CA VAL A 305 11.10 5.60 31.97
C VAL A 305 11.01 7.08 31.54
N ARG A 306 11.05 7.99 32.51
CA ARG A 306 11.11 9.43 32.25
C ARG A 306 12.51 9.85 31.76
N GLY A 307 12.52 10.79 30.81
CA GLY A 307 13.75 11.37 30.27
C GLY A 307 14.43 10.46 29.23
N THR A 308 15.67 10.80 28.91
CA THR A 308 16.46 10.16 27.83
C THR A 308 17.36 9.02 28.34
N ALA A 309 17.51 8.86 29.65
CA ALA A 309 18.36 7.85 30.26
C ALA A 309 17.55 6.57 30.56
N ALA A 310 17.90 5.46 29.93
CA ALA A 310 17.19 4.19 30.06
C ALA A 310 17.19 3.58 31.48
N ASP A 311 18.16 3.91 32.32
CA ASP A 311 18.34 3.40 33.67
C ASP A 311 18.08 4.48 34.73
N GLY A 312 17.43 5.58 34.35
CA GLY A 312 17.06 6.69 35.25
C GLY A 312 16.05 6.25 36.33
N PRO A 313 15.96 6.96 37.45
CA PRO A 313 15.09 6.64 38.58
C PRO A 313 13.58 6.84 38.30
N GLY A 314 13.24 7.24 37.08
CA GLY A 314 11.88 7.61 36.68
C GLY A 314 11.06 6.48 36.03
N LEU A 315 11.02 5.27 36.61
CA LEU A 315 10.18 4.18 36.10
C LEU A 315 8.71 4.63 36.02
N VAL A 316 8.12 4.53 34.82
CA VAL A 316 6.70 4.79 34.56
C VAL A 316 5.94 3.49 34.52
N ALA A 317 6.42 2.51 33.72
CA ALA A 317 5.83 1.19 33.60
C ALA A 317 6.88 0.17 33.21
N GLY A 318 6.61 -1.11 33.54
CA GLY A 318 7.40 -2.23 33.10
C GLY A 318 6.58 -3.51 33.15
N HIS A 319 6.83 -4.42 32.19
CA HIS A 319 6.20 -5.73 32.16
C HIS A 319 7.09 -6.75 31.46
N VAL A 320 6.95 -8.01 31.87
CA VAL A 320 7.68 -9.14 31.29
C VAL A 320 6.68 -10.16 30.77
N PHE A 321 6.71 -10.41 29.46
CA PHE A 321 6.01 -11.54 28.86
C PHE A 321 6.95 -12.73 28.74
N THR A 322 6.44 -13.92 29.09
CA THR A 322 7.15 -15.20 29.01
C THR A 322 6.35 -16.27 28.25
N SER A 323 5.26 -15.86 27.61
CA SER A 323 4.40 -16.72 26.79
C SER A 323 4.04 -15.97 25.50
N GLY A 324 3.98 -16.70 24.40
CA GLY A 324 3.66 -16.12 23.10
C GLY A 324 4.76 -15.23 22.50
N VAL A 325 5.93 -15.16 23.14
CA VAL A 325 7.07 -14.38 22.65
C VAL A 325 7.62 -15.08 21.40
N PRO A 326 7.69 -14.40 20.25
CA PRO A 326 8.19 -15.01 19.02
C PRO A 326 9.70 -15.28 19.09
N GLU A 327 10.17 -16.13 18.18
CA GLU A 327 11.60 -16.27 17.88
C GLU A 327 11.99 -15.32 16.75
N PRO A 328 13.25 -14.85 16.65
CA PRO A 328 13.71 -14.03 15.54
C PRO A 328 13.56 -14.74 14.19
N GLY A 329 13.31 -13.94 13.15
CA GLY A 329 13.16 -14.39 11.77
C GLY A 329 13.39 -13.25 10.79
N GLY A 330 12.39 -12.96 9.96
CA GLY A 330 12.42 -11.86 9.00
C GLY A 330 11.86 -10.53 9.53
N GLU A 331 11.57 -10.43 10.84
CA GLU A 331 11.00 -9.22 11.40
C GLU A 331 11.93 -8.01 11.29
N THR A 332 11.34 -6.85 11.05
CA THR A 332 12.06 -5.56 11.07
C THR A 332 11.40 -4.61 12.07
N ILE A 333 12.12 -3.55 12.45
CA ILE A 333 11.54 -2.50 13.30
C ILE A 333 10.75 -1.53 12.45
N HIS A 334 9.55 -1.23 12.90
CA HIS A 334 8.64 -0.25 12.33
C HIS A 334 8.35 0.86 13.33
N LEU A 335 8.30 2.10 12.84
CA LEU A 335 7.84 3.28 13.58
C LEU A 335 6.69 3.86 12.77
N ASP A 336 5.48 3.77 13.30
CA ASP A 336 4.24 4.06 12.56
C ASP A 336 3.36 5.02 13.34
N LEU A 337 2.93 6.09 12.69
CA LEU A 337 1.93 7.03 13.18
C LEU A 337 0.72 6.97 12.26
N PHE A 338 -0.39 6.39 12.76
CA PHE A 338 -1.57 6.11 11.97
C PHE A 338 -2.89 6.48 12.67
N ILE A 339 -4.01 6.40 11.94
CA ILE A 339 -5.34 6.74 12.45
C ILE A 339 -6.09 5.45 12.81
N PHE A 340 -6.59 5.37 14.04
CA PHE A 340 -7.43 4.26 14.51
C PHE A 340 -8.83 4.30 13.88
N GLY A 341 -9.30 3.15 13.34
CA GLY A 341 -10.51 3.08 12.53
C GLY A 341 -11.82 3.25 13.29
N ASN A 342 -11.91 2.72 14.50
CA ASN A 342 -13.12 2.70 15.30
C ASN A 342 -13.15 3.80 16.38
N ALA A 343 -12.50 4.95 16.09
CA ALA A 343 -12.45 6.06 17.02
C ALA A 343 -13.85 6.65 17.28
N LYS A 344 -14.22 6.83 18.55
CA LYS A 344 -15.41 7.59 18.97
C LYS A 344 -15.27 9.06 18.59
N GLU A 345 -14.04 9.57 18.65
CA GLU A 345 -13.68 10.93 18.30
C GLU A 345 -12.72 10.87 17.10
N PRO A 346 -13.17 11.26 15.89
CA PRO A 346 -12.33 11.29 14.71
C PRO A 346 -11.24 12.36 14.85
N LEU A 347 -10.14 12.16 14.16
CA LEU A 347 -9.03 13.10 14.10
C LEU A 347 -9.52 14.47 13.60
N GLN A 348 -9.12 15.56 14.29
CA GLN A 348 -9.59 16.93 14.01
C GLN A 348 -8.52 17.81 13.38
N LYS A 349 -7.25 17.57 13.65
CA LYS A 349 -6.11 18.38 13.20
C LYS A 349 -4.92 17.48 12.85
N ASP A 350 -3.97 18.04 12.14
CA ASP A 350 -2.69 17.39 11.91
C ASP A 350 -2.03 17.00 13.23
N VAL A 351 -1.33 15.88 13.22
CA VAL A 351 -0.61 15.34 14.38
C VAL A 351 0.84 15.12 13.98
N GLU A 352 1.75 15.52 14.85
CA GLU A 352 3.18 15.28 14.68
C GLU A 352 3.76 14.66 15.94
N VAL A 353 4.65 13.68 15.75
CA VAL A 353 5.43 13.03 16.80
C VAL A 353 6.90 13.13 16.44
N VAL A 354 7.74 13.38 17.45
CA VAL A 354 9.19 13.44 17.30
C VAL A 354 9.84 12.31 18.09
N ILE A 355 10.63 11.49 17.39
CA ILE A 355 11.45 10.44 17.97
C ILE A 355 12.91 10.91 17.92
N GLU A 356 13.49 11.16 19.10
CA GLU A 356 14.83 11.75 19.20
C GLU A 356 15.93 10.71 18.95
N LYS A 357 15.68 9.45 19.32
CA LYS A 357 16.68 8.38 19.17
C LYS A 357 16.03 7.01 19.05
N PHE A 358 16.62 6.19 18.18
CA PHE A 358 16.53 4.74 18.21
C PHE A 358 17.90 4.15 18.55
N GLU A 359 17.93 3.12 19.36
CA GLU A 359 19.16 2.40 19.72
C GLU A 359 18.91 0.91 19.85
N TYR A 360 19.79 0.11 19.25
CA TYR A 360 19.80 -1.34 19.41
C TYR A 360 21.14 -1.78 20.05
N LEU A 361 21.04 -2.65 21.05
CA LEU A 361 22.15 -3.27 21.74
C LEU A 361 21.92 -4.79 21.75
N PRO A 362 22.78 -5.59 21.06
CA PRO A 362 22.65 -7.04 20.95
C PRO A 362 22.78 -7.79 22.29
#